data_f30300831358b06b45f376dbadd19134
#
_entry.id   f30300831358b06b45f376dbadd19134
#
_cell.length_a   1.000
_cell.length_b   1.000
_cell.length_c   1.000
_cell.angle_alpha   90.00
_cell.angle_beta   90.00
_cell.angle_gamma   90.00
#
_symmetry.space_group_name_H-M   'P 1'
#
loop_
_entity.id
_entity.type
_entity.pdbx_description
1 polymer ?
#
loop_
_entity_poly.entity_id
_entity_poly.type
_entity_poly.pdbx_seq_one_letter_code
_entity_poly.pdbx_strand_id
1 'polypeptide(L)' 'GITTALRGLPQYRQSDVDDCLNEMPENQKTVTIMHCLGKLKEKDIANRLKMSEEGVARLLKSGKQKVKNVLDKKRQ' A
#
# COMPACT_ATOMS: atom_id res chain seq x y z
N GLY A 1 -12.63 -3.48 -3.98
CA GLY A 1 -11.24 -3.84 -4.22
C GLY A 1 -10.29 -2.71 -3.89
N ILE A 2 -9.06 -2.88 -4.30
CA ILE A 2 -8.03 -1.88 -4.01
C ILE A 2 -8.36 -0.53 -4.64
N THR A 3 -9.03 -0.55 -5.77
CA THR A 3 -9.49 0.67 -6.44
C THR A 3 -10.39 1.48 -5.54
N THR A 4 -11.25 0.82 -4.76
CA THR A 4 -12.14 1.49 -3.84
C THR A 4 -11.34 2.22 -2.75
N ALA A 5 -10.30 1.57 -2.23
CA ALA A 5 -9.47 2.16 -1.19
C ALA A 5 -8.71 3.40 -1.69
N LEU A 6 -8.43 3.46 -2.99
CA LEU A 6 -7.68 4.54 -3.60
C LEU A 6 -8.56 5.49 -4.41
N ARG A 7 -9.86 5.54 -4.12
CA ARG A 7 -10.79 6.39 -4.84
C ARG A 7 -10.44 7.86 -4.80
N GLY A 8 -9.73 8.29 -3.77
CA GLY A 8 -9.26 9.66 -3.70
C GLY A 8 -8.23 10.02 -4.73
N LEU A 9 -7.80 9.05 -5.54
CA LEU A 9 -6.77 9.24 -6.56
C LEU A 9 -7.33 8.86 -7.94
N PRO A 10 -8.34 9.62 -8.43
CA PRO A 10 -9.06 9.24 -9.66
C PRO A 10 -8.19 9.18 -10.92
N GLN A 11 -7.03 9.82 -10.91
CA GLN A 11 -6.11 9.80 -12.03
C GLN A 11 -5.36 8.48 -12.16
N TYR A 12 -5.47 7.59 -11.18
CA TYR A 12 -4.76 6.32 -11.19
C TYR A 12 -5.69 5.18 -11.58
N ARG A 13 -5.18 4.27 -12.40
CA ARG A 13 -5.92 3.09 -12.82
C ARG A 13 -5.61 1.93 -11.88
N GLN A 14 -6.58 1.01 -11.76
CA GLN A 14 -6.37 -0.16 -10.92
C GLN A 14 -5.19 -1.00 -11.41
N SER A 15 -5.02 -1.14 -12.73
CA SER A 15 -3.91 -1.90 -13.28
C SER A 15 -2.57 -1.32 -12.87
N ASP A 16 -2.47 0.01 -12.82
CA ASP A 16 -1.23 0.66 -12.40
C ASP A 16 -0.93 0.39 -10.93
N VAL A 17 -1.96 0.43 -10.11
CA VAL A 17 -1.83 0.14 -8.67
C VAL A 17 -1.43 -1.32 -8.47
N ASP A 18 -2.06 -2.24 -9.20
CA ASP A 18 -1.74 -3.66 -9.11
C ASP A 18 -0.29 -3.92 -9.50
N ASP A 19 0.18 -3.26 -10.56
CA ASP A 19 1.58 -3.39 -10.99
C ASP A 19 2.53 -2.92 -9.89
N CYS A 20 2.21 -1.81 -9.24
CA CYS A 20 3.02 -1.31 -8.13
C CYS A 20 3.08 -2.32 -6.99
N LEU A 21 1.93 -2.89 -6.63
CA LEU A 21 1.87 -3.86 -5.54
C LEU A 21 2.64 -5.12 -5.88
N ASN A 22 2.58 -5.56 -7.13
CA ASN A 22 3.28 -6.76 -7.57
C ASN A 22 4.81 -6.59 -7.54
N GLU A 23 5.29 -5.36 -7.65
CA GLU A 23 6.71 -5.08 -7.57
C GLU A 23 7.24 -5.01 -6.14
N MET A 24 6.35 -4.98 -5.15
CA MET A 24 6.75 -4.88 -3.75
C MET A 24 7.09 -6.23 -3.16
N PRO A 25 8.00 -6.27 -2.17
CA PRO A 25 8.17 -7.47 -1.36
C PRO A 25 6.85 -7.86 -0.72
N GLU A 26 6.66 -9.15 -0.46
CA GLU A 26 5.39 -9.65 0.06
C GLU A 26 4.96 -8.96 1.35
N ASN A 27 5.88 -8.75 2.29
CA ASN A 27 5.54 -8.10 3.56
C ASN A 27 5.04 -6.67 3.33
N GLN A 28 5.71 -5.93 2.47
CA GLN A 28 5.32 -4.56 2.16
C GLN A 28 3.97 -4.53 1.46
N LYS A 29 3.76 -5.43 0.52
CA LYS A 29 2.51 -5.55 -0.19
C LYS A 29 1.37 -5.85 0.77
N THR A 30 1.55 -6.83 1.66
CA THR A 30 0.54 -7.23 2.62
C THR A 30 0.16 -6.06 3.54
N VAL A 31 1.15 -5.37 4.09
CA VAL A 31 0.91 -4.24 4.98
C VAL A 31 0.16 -3.13 4.24
N THR A 32 0.58 -2.83 3.02
CA THR A 32 -0.05 -1.78 2.22
C THR A 32 -1.51 -2.12 1.93
N ILE A 33 -1.78 -3.36 1.55
CA ILE A 33 -3.14 -3.81 1.27
C ILE A 33 -4.00 -3.75 2.52
N MET A 34 -3.51 -4.22 3.65
CA MET A 34 -4.27 -4.19 4.90
C MET A 34 -4.63 -2.77 5.31
N HIS A 35 -3.73 -1.84 5.11
CA HIS A 35 -3.98 -0.45 5.46
C HIS A 35 -4.97 0.20 4.48
N CYS A 36 -4.78 0.01 3.18
CA CYS A 36 -5.59 0.65 2.17
C CYS A 36 -6.96 0.00 2.00
N LEU A 37 -7.00 -1.32 1.93
CA LEU A 37 -8.26 -2.05 1.75
C LEU A 37 -8.97 -2.34 3.05
N GLY A 38 -8.23 -2.83 4.03
CA GLY A 38 -8.81 -3.22 5.30
C GLY A 38 -9.04 -2.06 6.23
N LYS A 39 -8.47 -0.90 5.90
CA LYS A 39 -8.54 0.29 6.75
C LYS A 39 -8.08 0.00 8.18
N LEU A 40 -7.12 -0.91 8.30
CA LEU A 40 -6.57 -1.28 9.58
C LEU A 40 -5.53 -0.26 10.02
N LYS A 41 -5.47 -0.05 11.33
CA LYS A 41 -4.44 0.80 11.92
C LYS A 41 -3.12 0.04 11.96
N GLU A 42 -2.02 0.77 12.03
CA GLU A 42 -0.69 0.16 12.11
C GLU A 42 -0.60 -0.83 13.27
N LYS A 43 -1.21 -0.49 14.40
CA LYS A 43 -1.23 -1.36 15.57
C LYS A 43 -1.92 -2.70 15.27
N ASP A 44 -3.06 -2.64 14.60
CA ASP A 44 -3.81 -3.85 14.26
C ASP A 44 -3.05 -4.71 13.26
N ILE A 45 -2.41 -4.08 12.28
CA ILE A 45 -1.60 -4.79 11.30
C ILE A 45 -0.43 -5.47 11.99
N ALA A 46 0.24 -4.74 12.89
CA ALA A 46 1.36 -5.29 13.66
C ALA A 46 0.95 -6.52 14.43
N ASN A 47 -0.21 -6.48 15.09
CA ASN A 47 -0.71 -7.62 15.85
C ASN A 47 -1.02 -8.81 14.94
N ARG A 48 -1.61 -8.56 13.78
CA ARG A 48 -1.96 -9.65 12.86
C ARG A 48 -0.73 -10.32 12.27
N LEU A 49 0.31 -9.54 11.98
CA LEU A 49 1.52 -10.03 11.35
C LEU A 49 2.60 -10.36 12.36
N LYS A 50 2.33 -10.16 13.64
CA LYS A 50 3.31 -10.38 14.73
C LYS A 50 4.58 -9.57 14.48
N MET A 51 4.38 -8.31 14.09
CA MET A 51 5.46 -7.37 13.86
C MET A 51 5.37 -6.21 14.85
N SER A 52 6.43 -5.41 14.93
CA SER A 52 6.38 -4.19 15.71
C SER A 52 5.62 -3.11 14.94
N GLU A 53 4.99 -2.19 15.68
CA GLU A 53 4.31 -1.06 15.04
C GLU A 53 5.28 -0.25 14.20
N GLU A 54 6.50 -0.08 14.69
CA GLU A 54 7.53 0.64 13.96
C GLU A 54 7.86 -0.03 12.63
N GLY A 55 7.96 -1.35 12.63
CA GLY A 55 8.20 -2.11 11.41
C GLY A 55 7.09 -1.93 10.40
N VAL A 56 5.83 -1.99 10.88
CA VAL A 56 4.66 -1.78 10.02
C VAL A 56 4.67 -0.36 9.46
N ALA A 57 4.96 0.63 10.30
CA ALA A 57 5.01 2.02 9.85
C ALA A 57 6.03 2.24 8.75
N ARG A 58 7.20 1.61 8.88
CA ARG A 58 8.25 1.69 7.86
C ARG A 58 7.79 1.07 6.54
N LEU A 59 7.18 -0.10 6.61
CA LEU A 59 6.68 -0.77 5.42
C LEU A 59 5.58 0.04 4.74
N LEU A 60 4.68 0.62 5.53
CA LEU A 60 3.62 1.46 4.98
C LEU A 60 4.18 2.69 4.30
N LYS A 61 5.12 3.36 4.94
CA LYS A 61 5.74 4.55 4.36
C LYS A 61 6.41 4.22 3.04
N SER A 62 7.19 3.14 3.01
CA SER A 62 7.87 2.70 1.79
C SER A 62 6.86 2.31 0.71
N GLY A 63 5.81 1.58 1.08
CA GLY A 63 4.79 1.16 0.14
C GLY A 63 4.05 2.32 -0.49
N LYS A 64 3.62 3.27 0.34
CA LYS A 64 2.93 4.46 -0.15
C LYS A 64 3.84 5.29 -1.05
N GLN A 65 5.09 5.44 -0.67
CA GLN A 65 6.06 6.20 -1.47
C GLN A 65 6.29 5.54 -2.83
N LYS A 66 6.41 4.22 -2.84
CA LYS A 66 6.62 3.50 -4.10
C LYS A 66 5.42 3.64 -5.03
N VAL A 67 4.21 3.49 -4.49
CA VAL A 67 2.99 3.67 -5.27
C VAL A 67 2.95 5.07 -5.87
N LYS A 68 3.21 6.08 -5.05
CA LYS A 68 3.21 7.47 -5.50
C LYS A 68 4.24 7.68 -6.61
N ASN A 69 5.45 7.19 -6.43
CA ASN A 69 6.52 7.38 -7.40
C ASN A 69 6.19 6.73 -8.74
N VAL A 70 5.73 5.49 -8.70
CA VAL A 70 5.42 4.77 -9.94
C VAL A 70 4.25 5.41 -10.67
N LEU A 71 3.20 5.77 -9.94
CA LEU A 71 2.02 6.38 -10.55
C LEU A 71 2.33 7.77 -11.09
N ASP A 72 3.16 8.54 -10.40
CA ASP A 72 3.58 9.85 -10.90
C ASP A 72 4.36 9.71 -12.21
N LYS A 73 5.21 8.69 -12.33
CA LYS A 73 5.91 8.44 -13.59
C LYS A 73 4.94 8.11 -14.71
N LYS A 74 3.93 7.31 -14.41
CA LYS A 74 2.96 6.90 -15.43
C LYS A 74 2.05 8.05 -15.87
N ARG A 75 1.90 9.05 -15.03
CA ARG A 75 1.12 10.23 -15.38
C ARG A 75 1.78 11.08 -16.45
N GLN A 76 3.08 11.02 -16.53
CA GLN A 76 3.84 11.76 -17.52
C GLN A 76 3.86 10.98 -18.85
#